data_ec4cd34715ad7e002d4ad92e69da1195
#
_entry.id   ec4cd34715ad7e002d4ad92e69da1195
#
_cell.length_a   1.000
_cell.length_b   1.000
_cell.length_c   1.000
_cell.angle_alpha   90.00
_cell.angle_beta   90.00
_cell.angle_gamma   90.00
#
_symmetry.space_group_name_H-M   'P 1'
#
loop_
_entity.id
_entity.type
_entity.pdbx_description
1 polymer ?
#
loop_
_entity_poly.entity_id
_entity_poly.type
_entity_poly.pdbx_seq_one_letter_code
_entity_poly.pdbx_strand_id
1 'polypeptide(L)'
;MIKEVLKQYKKYRNEYINNLKKEKNKIKRIKLQIPNILTRSRILAPFILVPCAIVGNFALATIIIALLGLTDCLDGFLARKWNVTSNYGQKLDAVSDKLFAIGIASPILITNPLLILPTILLETVIGSINFKSQIKGNNPKSTLLGKFKTTILYVYLASIYLTKALNIPLSLFILTCGTNILQLGTAVQYYIIDKKKESNKKEEEKKENTKTEEKSQEDLSISHYRKQIEELKNLKESLTLNNVDEKEKTYIKTPKK
;
A
#
# COMPACT_ATOMS: atom_id res chain seq x y z
N MET A 1 -15.22 -3.58 1.97
CA MET A 1 -13.78 -3.45 2.26
C MET A 1 -13.14 -4.76 2.77
N ILE A 2 -13.45 -5.28 3.97
CA ILE A 2 -12.87 -6.57 4.45
C ILE A 2 -13.15 -7.73 3.47
N LYS A 3 -14.37 -7.80 2.93
CA LYS A 3 -14.74 -8.80 1.91
C LYS A 3 -13.90 -8.70 0.64
N GLU A 4 -13.51 -7.52 0.21
CA GLU A 4 -12.65 -7.30 -0.97
C GLU A 4 -11.21 -7.74 -0.71
N VAL A 5 -10.66 -7.41 0.47
CA VAL A 5 -9.32 -7.88 0.88
C VAL A 5 -9.27 -9.40 0.92
N LEU A 6 -10.31 -10.05 1.50
CA LEU A 6 -10.43 -11.51 1.53
C LEU A 6 -10.58 -12.11 0.12
N LYS A 7 -11.33 -11.44 -0.78
CA LYS A 7 -11.49 -11.87 -2.17
C LYS A 7 -10.15 -11.80 -2.91
N GLN A 8 -9.40 -10.73 -2.70
CA GLN A 8 -8.08 -10.56 -3.30
C GLN A 8 -7.07 -11.58 -2.77
N TYR A 9 -7.08 -11.85 -1.45
CA TYR A 9 -6.23 -12.90 -0.85
C TYR A 9 -6.56 -14.28 -1.42
N LYS A 10 -7.84 -14.64 -1.55
CA LYS A 10 -8.27 -15.90 -2.19
C LYS A 10 -7.81 -16.01 -3.63
N LYS A 11 -7.86 -14.90 -4.40
CA LYS A 11 -7.36 -14.85 -5.78
C LYS A 11 -5.87 -15.18 -5.84
N TYR A 12 -5.03 -14.50 -5.06
CA TYR A 12 -3.58 -14.75 -5.03
C TYR A 12 -3.22 -16.16 -4.55
N ARG A 13 -3.95 -16.67 -3.54
CA ARG A 13 -3.79 -18.05 -3.07
C ARG A 13 -4.10 -19.06 -4.18
N ASN A 14 -5.20 -18.88 -4.91
CA ASN A 14 -5.59 -19.80 -5.98
C ASN A 14 -4.59 -19.75 -7.14
N GLU A 15 -4.12 -18.56 -7.50
CA GLU A 15 -3.04 -18.39 -8.50
C GLU A 15 -1.77 -19.13 -8.08
N TYR A 16 -1.34 -18.97 -6.85
CA TYR A 16 -0.19 -19.67 -6.29
C TYR A 16 -0.36 -21.20 -6.33
N ILE A 17 -1.52 -21.72 -5.91
CA ILE A 17 -1.83 -23.15 -5.95
C ILE A 17 -1.83 -23.68 -7.38
N ASN A 18 -2.38 -22.94 -8.34
CA ASN A 18 -2.38 -23.31 -9.76
C ASN A 18 -0.96 -23.35 -10.33
N ASN A 19 -0.11 -22.39 -9.98
CA ASN A 19 1.30 -22.39 -10.37
C ASN A 19 2.05 -23.59 -9.79
N LEU A 20 1.79 -23.96 -8.53
CA LEU A 20 2.35 -25.17 -7.92
C LEU A 20 1.91 -26.45 -8.61
N LYS A 21 0.64 -26.53 -9.04
CA LYS A 21 0.12 -27.72 -9.74
C LYS A 21 0.69 -27.85 -11.15
N LYS A 22 0.93 -26.74 -11.83
CA LYS A 22 1.51 -26.70 -13.19
C LYS A 22 3.00 -27.03 -13.21
N GLU A 23 3.71 -26.80 -12.10
CA GLU A 23 5.15 -27.04 -12.02
C GLU A 23 5.44 -28.55 -11.92
N LYS A 24 6.01 -29.12 -12.98
CA LYS A 24 6.37 -30.54 -13.09
C LYS A 24 7.68 -30.88 -12.39
N ASN A 25 8.58 -29.91 -12.24
CA ASN A 25 9.88 -30.13 -11.61
C ASN A 25 9.73 -30.14 -10.08
N LYS A 26 9.97 -31.29 -9.45
CA LYS A 26 9.87 -31.49 -8.00
C LYS A 26 10.74 -30.49 -7.21
N ILE A 27 11.97 -30.26 -7.64
CA ILE A 27 12.92 -29.37 -6.94
C ILE A 27 12.38 -27.93 -6.97
N LYS A 28 11.90 -27.46 -8.11
CA LYS A 28 11.36 -26.11 -8.25
C LYS A 28 10.07 -25.95 -7.44
N ARG A 29 9.22 -26.98 -7.41
CA ARG A 29 8.02 -27.02 -6.57
C ARG A 29 8.34 -26.91 -5.08
N ILE A 30 9.39 -27.60 -4.59
CA ILE A 30 9.86 -27.51 -3.22
C ILE A 30 10.39 -26.09 -2.91
N LYS A 31 11.21 -25.53 -3.81
CA LYS A 31 11.74 -24.16 -3.68
C LYS A 31 10.62 -23.11 -3.59
N LEU A 32 9.50 -23.28 -4.31
CA LEU A 32 8.33 -22.42 -4.22
C LEU A 32 7.59 -22.52 -2.87
N GLN A 33 7.65 -23.68 -2.21
CA GLN A 33 6.91 -23.92 -0.96
C GLN A 33 7.69 -23.54 0.30
N ILE A 34 9.01 -23.77 0.33
CA ILE A 34 9.86 -23.57 1.53
C ILE A 34 9.67 -22.17 2.13
N PRO A 35 9.81 -21.04 1.40
CA PRO A 35 9.64 -19.73 2.01
C PRO A 35 8.27 -19.56 2.67
N ASN A 36 7.21 -19.99 2.00
CA ASN A 36 5.85 -19.88 2.54
C ASN A 36 5.59 -20.80 3.75
N ILE A 37 6.29 -21.92 3.88
CA ILE A 37 6.21 -22.79 5.06
C ILE A 37 6.91 -22.10 6.24
N LEU A 38 8.09 -21.54 6.03
CA LEU A 38 8.80 -20.76 7.05
C LEU A 38 7.97 -19.57 7.54
N THR A 39 7.38 -18.81 6.62
CA THR A 39 6.45 -17.72 6.95
C THR A 39 5.27 -18.21 7.78
N ARG A 40 4.67 -19.36 7.45
CA ARG A 40 3.54 -19.92 8.21
C ARG A 40 3.92 -20.37 9.61
N SER A 41 5.13 -20.80 9.86
CA SER A 41 5.57 -21.23 11.20
C SER A 41 5.44 -20.10 12.22
N ARG A 42 5.62 -18.83 11.81
CA ARG A 42 5.43 -17.65 12.68
C ARG A 42 3.99 -17.45 13.13
N ILE A 43 3.00 -17.95 12.39
CA ILE A 43 1.59 -17.88 12.78
C ILE A 43 1.31 -18.71 14.05
N LEU A 44 2.14 -19.73 14.32
CA LEU A 44 2.03 -20.56 15.50
C LEU A 44 2.60 -19.90 16.76
N ALA A 45 3.33 -18.80 16.63
CA ALA A 45 3.98 -18.13 17.75
C ALA A 45 3.05 -17.84 18.95
N PRO A 46 1.83 -17.27 18.82
CA PRO A 46 0.95 -17.02 19.96
C PRO A 46 0.61 -18.30 20.73
N PHE A 47 0.37 -19.40 20.01
CA PHE A 47 -0.04 -20.67 20.58
C PHE A 47 1.08 -21.38 21.36
N ILE A 48 2.32 -21.02 21.11
CA ILE A 48 3.48 -21.59 21.80
C ILE A 48 3.99 -20.63 22.88
N LEU A 49 4.09 -19.34 22.60
CA LEU A 49 4.67 -18.37 23.52
C LEU A 49 3.77 -18.07 24.73
N VAL A 50 2.44 -18.07 24.54
CA VAL A 50 1.50 -17.83 25.65
C VAL A 50 1.59 -18.94 26.71
N PRO A 51 1.52 -20.24 26.38
CA PRO A 51 1.73 -21.32 27.35
C PRO A 51 3.12 -21.27 28.01
N CYS A 52 4.20 -21.01 27.25
CA CYS A 52 5.55 -20.89 27.82
C CYS A 52 5.63 -19.79 28.89
N ALA A 53 4.99 -18.66 28.65
CA ALA A 53 4.97 -17.55 29.61
C ALA A 53 4.10 -17.84 30.84
N ILE A 54 2.96 -18.53 30.68
CA ILE A 54 2.09 -18.94 31.79
C ILE A 54 2.82 -19.91 32.71
N VAL A 55 3.59 -20.85 32.15
CA VAL A 55 4.42 -21.80 32.93
C VAL A 55 5.68 -21.13 33.49
N GLY A 56 5.99 -19.88 33.09
CA GLY A 56 7.19 -19.18 33.52
C GLY A 56 8.48 -19.62 32.82
N ASN A 57 8.40 -20.43 31.77
CA ASN A 57 9.56 -20.90 31.03
C ASN A 57 10.03 -19.86 29.98
N PHE A 58 10.57 -18.74 30.46
CA PHE A 58 11.05 -17.65 29.61
C PHE A 58 12.28 -18.02 28.77
N ALA A 59 13.10 -18.98 29.23
CA ALA A 59 14.24 -19.47 28.47
C ALA A 59 13.79 -20.16 27.17
N LEU A 60 12.80 -21.07 27.26
CA LEU A 60 12.23 -21.73 26.10
C LEU A 60 11.55 -20.71 25.17
N ALA A 61 10.79 -19.77 25.71
CA ALA A 61 10.17 -18.72 24.93
C ALA A 61 11.21 -17.88 24.17
N THR A 62 12.32 -17.51 24.79
CA THR A 62 13.43 -16.76 24.15
C THR A 62 14.02 -17.55 22.97
N ILE A 63 14.28 -18.85 23.14
CA ILE A 63 14.80 -19.70 22.07
C ILE A 63 13.81 -19.76 20.91
N ILE A 64 12.53 -19.93 21.18
CA ILE A 64 11.48 -19.98 20.14
C ILE A 64 11.38 -18.64 19.38
N ILE A 65 11.43 -17.50 20.08
CA ILE A 65 11.42 -16.19 19.47
C ILE A 65 12.62 -16.02 18.53
N ALA A 66 13.83 -16.43 18.97
CA ALA A 66 15.04 -16.37 18.16
C ALA A 66 14.92 -17.27 16.91
N LEU A 67 14.44 -18.50 17.05
CA LEU A 67 14.25 -19.41 15.93
C LEU A 67 13.22 -18.88 14.92
N LEU A 68 12.08 -18.38 15.39
CA LEU A 68 11.05 -17.81 14.52
C LEU A 68 11.50 -16.49 13.86
N GLY A 69 12.32 -15.68 14.53
CA GLY A 69 12.96 -14.51 13.93
C GLY A 69 13.98 -14.89 12.84
N LEU A 70 14.74 -15.97 13.05
CA LEU A 70 15.64 -16.50 12.02
C LEU A 70 14.86 -17.02 10.80
N THR A 71 13.69 -17.66 11.00
CA THR A 71 12.86 -18.11 9.86
C THR A 71 12.39 -16.94 8.99
N ASP A 72 12.15 -15.76 9.57
CA ASP A 72 11.81 -14.53 8.83
C ASP A 72 12.95 -14.04 7.93
N CYS A 73 14.16 -14.04 8.45
CA CYS A 73 15.34 -13.71 7.64
C CYS A 73 15.55 -14.72 6.51
N LEU A 74 15.35 -16.02 6.81
CA LEU A 74 15.59 -17.10 5.87
C LEU A 74 14.55 -17.15 4.75
N ASP A 75 13.26 -16.99 5.04
CA ASP A 75 12.21 -17.07 4.02
C ASP A 75 12.36 -15.97 2.97
N GLY A 76 12.60 -14.72 3.40
CA GLY A 76 12.85 -13.60 2.50
C GLY A 76 14.16 -13.77 1.70
N PHE A 77 15.23 -14.28 2.30
CA PHE A 77 16.48 -14.57 1.61
C PHE A 77 16.31 -15.67 0.57
N LEU A 78 15.69 -16.79 0.93
CA LEU A 78 15.45 -17.93 0.03
C LEU A 78 14.53 -17.57 -1.13
N ALA A 79 13.45 -16.81 -0.85
CA ALA A 79 12.53 -16.37 -1.89
C ALA A 79 13.23 -15.52 -2.97
N ARG A 80 14.12 -14.62 -2.56
CA ARG A 80 14.93 -13.80 -3.47
C ARG A 80 16.00 -14.63 -4.19
N LYS A 81 16.76 -15.46 -3.46
CA LYS A 81 17.83 -16.30 -4.03
C LYS A 81 17.32 -17.26 -5.09
N TRP A 82 16.13 -17.80 -4.91
CA TRP A 82 15.53 -18.76 -5.85
C TRP A 82 14.59 -18.11 -6.88
N ASN A 83 14.42 -16.77 -6.86
CA ASN A 83 13.48 -16.04 -7.72
C ASN A 83 12.05 -16.60 -7.66
N VAL A 84 11.58 -16.96 -6.47
CA VAL A 84 10.25 -17.54 -6.23
C VAL A 84 9.32 -16.61 -5.45
N THR A 85 9.54 -15.32 -5.52
CA THR A 85 8.68 -14.31 -4.90
C THR A 85 7.28 -14.35 -5.50
N SER A 86 6.24 -14.28 -4.68
CA SER A 86 4.85 -14.28 -5.12
C SER A 86 4.01 -13.26 -4.35
N ASN A 87 2.96 -12.74 -4.98
CA ASN A 87 2.01 -11.85 -4.33
C ASN A 87 1.33 -12.52 -3.12
N TYR A 88 1.11 -13.83 -3.21
CA TYR A 88 0.59 -14.62 -2.09
C TYR A 88 1.58 -14.64 -0.92
N GLY A 89 2.86 -14.94 -1.17
CA GLY A 89 3.92 -14.96 -0.15
C GLY A 89 4.05 -13.60 0.56
N GLN A 90 4.08 -12.50 -0.19
CA GLN A 90 4.16 -11.15 0.39
C GLN A 90 2.97 -10.81 1.31
N LYS A 91 1.74 -11.23 0.94
CA LYS A 91 0.56 -11.02 1.79
C LYS A 91 0.56 -11.93 3.01
N LEU A 92 1.01 -13.19 2.85
CA LEU A 92 1.16 -14.15 3.94
C LEU A 92 2.19 -13.64 4.96
N ASP A 93 3.33 -13.13 4.50
CA ASP A 93 4.39 -12.52 5.29
C ASP A 93 3.85 -11.36 6.14
N ALA A 94 3.18 -10.40 5.51
CA ALA A 94 2.59 -9.25 6.22
C ALA A 94 1.56 -9.64 7.31
N VAL A 95 0.85 -10.76 7.15
CA VAL A 95 -0.07 -11.28 8.17
C VAL A 95 0.70 -12.01 9.26
N SER A 96 1.68 -12.86 8.88
CA SER A 96 2.49 -13.64 9.81
C SER A 96 3.30 -12.76 10.76
N ASP A 97 3.88 -11.65 10.26
CA ASP A 97 4.60 -10.67 11.08
C ASP A 97 3.71 -10.06 12.17
N LYS A 98 2.49 -9.68 11.82
CA LYS A 98 1.55 -9.12 12.79
C LYS A 98 1.15 -10.15 13.85
N LEU A 99 0.88 -11.39 13.44
CA LEU A 99 0.56 -12.47 14.37
C LEU A 99 1.76 -12.84 15.25
N PHE A 100 2.95 -12.81 14.70
CA PHE A 100 4.18 -13.01 15.46
C PHE A 100 4.38 -11.92 16.51
N ALA A 101 4.22 -10.64 16.13
CA ALA A 101 4.29 -9.52 17.08
C ALA A 101 3.24 -9.65 18.21
N ILE A 102 1.99 -10.02 17.88
CA ILE A 102 0.95 -10.28 18.86
C ILE A 102 1.34 -11.46 19.76
N GLY A 103 1.90 -12.52 19.19
CA GLY A 103 2.37 -13.69 19.93
C GLY A 103 3.44 -13.36 20.96
N ILE A 104 4.38 -12.48 20.62
CA ILE A 104 5.42 -12.03 21.55
C ILE A 104 4.85 -11.04 22.58
N ALA A 105 3.97 -10.13 22.18
CA ALA A 105 3.46 -9.07 23.04
C ALA A 105 2.41 -9.57 24.05
N SER A 106 1.58 -10.56 23.69
CA SER A 106 0.45 -11.03 24.52
C SER A 106 0.85 -11.56 25.89
N PRO A 107 1.91 -12.39 26.07
CA PRO A 107 2.35 -12.81 27.39
C PRO A 107 2.89 -11.65 28.24
N ILE A 108 3.54 -10.67 27.61
CA ILE A 108 4.05 -9.48 28.32
C ILE A 108 2.87 -8.62 28.76
N LEU A 109 1.83 -8.50 27.94
CA LEU A 109 0.60 -7.77 28.29
C LEU A 109 -0.10 -8.37 29.50
N ILE A 110 -0.10 -9.71 29.64
CA ILE A 110 -0.68 -10.40 30.78
C ILE A 110 0.15 -10.19 32.05
N THR A 111 1.49 -10.25 31.93
CA THR A 111 2.39 -10.22 33.10
C THR A 111 2.82 -8.81 33.51
N ASN A 112 2.98 -7.89 32.58
CA ASN A 112 3.44 -6.52 32.79
C ASN A 112 2.72 -5.53 31.85
N PRO A 113 1.42 -5.27 32.04
CA PRO A 113 0.62 -4.47 31.12
C PRO A 113 1.15 -3.02 30.96
N LEU A 114 1.62 -2.41 32.04
CA LEU A 114 2.14 -1.03 32.02
C LEU A 114 3.38 -0.87 31.14
N LEU A 115 4.17 -1.95 30.98
CA LEU A 115 5.38 -1.93 30.16
C LEU A 115 5.06 -1.95 28.65
N ILE A 116 4.09 -2.73 28.24
CA ILE A 116 3.82 -3.00 26.82
C ILE A 116 2.65 -2.18 26.25
N LEU A 117 1.72 -1.72 27.08
CA LEU A 117 0.51 -1.03 26.64
C LEU A 117 0.80 0.23 25.80
N PRO A 118 1.72 1.13 26.18
CA PRO A 118 2.07 2.29 25.36
C PRO A 118 2.60 1.90 23.98
N THR A 119 3.42 0.85 23.91
CA THR A 119 3.97 0.30 22.67
C THR A 119 2.86 -0.23 21.74
N ILE A 120 1.90 -0.98 22.26
CA ILE A 120 0.76 -1.50 21.50
C ILE A 120 -0.12 -0.35 20.99
N LEU A 121 -0.39 0.66 21.83
CA LEU A 121 -1.18 1.83 21.42
C LEU A 121 -0.52 2.57 20.27
N LEU A 122 0.78 2.82 20.33
CA LEU A 122 1.51 3.47 19.25
C LEU A 122 1.53 2.63 17.97
N GLU A 123 1.69 1.30 18.07
CA GLU A 123 1.60 0.42 16.90
C GLU A 123 0.20 0.44 16.25
N THR A 124 -0.86 0.49 17.05
CA THR A 124 -2.23 0.59 16.51
C THR A 124 -2.46 1.92 15.81
N VAL A 125 -1.91 3.03 16.34
CA VAL A 125 -1.97 4.36 15.69
C VAL A 125 -1.23 4.33 14.35
N ILE A 126 0.00 3.82 14.31
CA ILE A 126 0.80 3.68 13.08
C ILE A 126 0.06 2.80 12.06
N GLY A 127 -0.47 1.67 12.52
CA GLY A 127 -1.27 0.76 11.69
C GLY A 127 -2.51 1.44 11.09
N SER A 128 -3.19 2.26 11.88
CA SER A 128 -4.38 3.01 11.45
C SER A 128 -4.04 4.07 10.40
N ILE A 129 -2.94 4.81 10.57
CA ILE A 129 -2.46 5.79 9.58
C ILE A 129 -2.13 5.09 8.26
N ASN A 130 -1.36 4.00 8.30
CA ASN A 130 -1.01 3.24 7.10
C ASN A 130 -2.24 2.64 6.40
N PHE A 131 -3.19 2.13 7.17
CA PHE A 131 -4.43 1.57 6.64
C PHE A 131 -5.29 2.64 5.96
N LYS A 132 -5.43 3.82 6.58
CA LYS A 132 -6.14 4.96 6.00
C LYS A 132 -5.47 5.43 4.70
N SER A 133 -4.14 5.50 4.68
CA SER A 133 -3.36 5.85 3.49
C SER A 133 -3.57 4.85 2.34
N GLN A 134 -3.63 3.55 2.64
CA GLN A 134 -3.92 2.52 1.63
C GLN A 134 -5.34 2.63 1.05
N ILE A 135 -6.34 2.93 1.88
CA ILE A 135 -7.73 3.13 1.41
C ILE A 135 -7.81 4.29 0.42
N LYS A 136 -7.05 5.37 0.66
CA LYS A 136 -6.96 6.54 -0.23
C LYS A 136 -6.18 6.28 -1.52
N GLY A 137 -5.73 5.04 -1.76
CA GLY A 137 -4.94 4.66 -2.93
C GLY A 137 -3.48 5.12 -2.86
N ASN A 138 -3.06 5.68 -1.74
CA ASN A 138 -1.68 6.03 -1.49
C ASN A 138 -0.93 4.77 -1.04
N ASN A 139 -0.15 4.14 -1.92
CA ASN A 139 0.74 3.06 -1.49
C ASN A 139 1.82 3.62 -0.56
N PRO A 140 1.77 3.37 0.77
CA PRO A 140 2.81 3.82 1.67
C PRO A 140 4.09 3.05 1.35
N LYS A 141 5.09 3.73 0.78
CA LYS A 141 6.43 3.16 0.67
C LYS A 141 6.98 3.01 2.08
N SER A 142 7.53 1.84 2.41
CA SER A 142 8.22 1.64 3.67
C SER A 142 9.38 2.64 3.79
N THR A 143 9.33 3.51 4.80
CA THR A 143 10.44 4.44 5.07
C THR A 143 11.58 3.69 5.76
N LEU A 144 12.81 4.19 5.63
CA LEU A 144 13.96 3.65 6.37
C LEU A 144 13.68 3.65 7.88
N LEU A 145 13.13 4.74 8.40
CA LEU A 145 12.76 4.85 9.82
C LEU A 145 11.75 3.79 10.23
N GLY A 146 10.74 3.49 9.39
CA GLY A 146 9.77 2.43 9.64
C GLY A 146 10.41 1.04 9.71
N LYS A 147 11.42 0.75 8.88
CA LYS A 147 12.16 -0.51 8.94
C LYS A 147 12.98 -0.61 10.22
N PHE A 148 13.74 0.45 10.58
CA PHE A 148 14.49 0.51 11.83
C PHE A 148 13.57 0.34 13.05
N LYS A 149 12.45 1.03 13.07
CA LYS A 149 11.44 0.92 14.14
C LYS A 149 11.02 -0.54 14.36
N THR A 150 10.67 -1.24 13.29
CA THR A 150 10.20 -2.64 13.38
C THR A 150 11.31 -3.55 13.93
N THR A 151 12.52 -3.41 13.44
CA THR A 151 13.67 -4.19 13.95
C THR A 151 13.92 -3.91 15.43
N ILE A 152 13.94 -2.65 15.84
CA ILE A 152 14.15 -2.26 17.25
C ILE A 152 13.01 -2.78 18.13
N LEU A 153 11.75 -2.74 17.63
CA LEU A 153 10.61 -3.28 18.35
C LEU A 153 10.78 -4.79 18.62
N TYR A 154 11.20 -5.57 17.65
CA TYR A 154 11.44 -7.01 17.86
C TYR A 154 12.59 -7.28 18.81
N VAL A 155 13.69 -6.52 18.71
CA VAL A 155 14.82 -6.61 19.64
C VAL A 155 14.37 -6.26 21.06
N TYR A 156 13.59 -5.22 21.23
CA TYR A 156 12.99 -4.83 22.51
C TYR A 156 12.11 -5.94 23.09
N LEU A 157 11.18 -6.45 22.32
CA LEU A 157 10.30 -7.53 22.77
C LEU A 157 11.07 -8.79 23.15
N ALA A 158 12.08 -9.18 22.35
CA ALA A 158 12.93 -10.32 22.64
C ALA A 158 13.79 -10.10 23.90
N SER A 159 14.27 -8.87 24.13
CA SER A 159 15.08 -8.55 25.32
C SER A 159 14.30 -8.69 26.62
N ILE A 160 12.98 -8.45 26.63
CA ILE A 160 12.13 -8.68 27.80
C ILE A 160 12.12 -10.15 28.21
N TYR A 161 12.04 -11.06 27.25
CA TYR A 161 12.09 -12.50 27.53
C TYR A 161 13.47 -12.94 28.00
N LEU A 162 14.52 -12.44 27.35
CA LEU A 162 15.90 -12.76 27.67
C LEU A 162 16.26 -12.31 29.10
N THR A 163 15.88 -11.10 29.49
CA THR A 163 16.12 -10.58 30.84
C THR A 163 15.38 -11.38 31.90
N LYS A 164 14.16 -11.80 31.63
CA LYS A 164 13.41 -12.70 32.51
C LYS A 164 14.03 -14.08 32.59
N ALA A 165 14.54 -14.62 31.46
CA ALA A 165 15.19 -15.92 31.42
C ALA A 165 16.49 -15.95 32.19
N LEU A 166 17.28 -14.89 32.13
CA LEU A 166 18.61 -14.77 32.76
C LEU A 166 18.56 -14.13 34.16
N ASN A 167 17.39 -13.70 34.64
CA ASN A 167 17.20 -12.93 35.87
C ASN A 167 18.09 -11.67 35.95
N ILE A 168 18.33 -11.01 34.82
CA ILE A 168 19.15 -9.81 34.75
C ILE A 168 18.29 -8.59 35.10
N PRO A 169 18.69 -7.75 36.09
CA PRO A 169 17.98 -6.53 36.42
C PRO A 169 18.30 -5.44 35.38
N LEU A 170 17.79 -5.59 34.15
CA LEU A 170 17.89 -4.56 33.14
C LEU A 170 16.76 -3.52 33.33
N SER A 171 17.11 -2.25 33.19
CA SER A 171 16.09 -1.18 33.21
C SER A 171 15.23 -1.24 31.93
N LEU A 172 14.27 -2.17 31.92
CA LEU A 172 13.31 -2.33 30.82
C LEU A 172 12.52 -1.04 30.56
N PHE A 173 12.42 -0.18 31.59
CA PHE A 173 11.76 1.10 31.46
C PHE A 173 12.48 2.04 30.47
N ILE A 174 13.81 2.15 30.57
CA ILE A 174 14.62 2.99 29.66
C ILE A 174 14.47 2.46 28.22
N LEU A 175 14.52 1.15 28.04
CA LEU A 175 14.39 0.52 26.73
C LEU A 175 12.99 0.74 26.14
N THR A 176 11.96 0.66 26.99
CA THR A 176 10.57 0.97 26.61
C THR A 176 10.41 2.41 26.17
N CYS A 177 10.95 3.37 26.94
CA CYS A 177 10.91 4.78 26.59
C CYS A 177 11.58 5.05 25.25
N GLY A 178 12.78 4.48 25.02
CA GLY A 178 13.51 4.63 23.76
C GLY A 178 12.74 4.08 22.55
N THR A 179 12.15 2.89 22.68
CA THR A 179 11.33 2.31 21.60
C THR A 179 10.05 3.11 21.34
N ASN A 180 9.39 3.62 22.38
CA ASN A 180 8.18 4.42 22.24
C ASN A 180 8.46 5.80 21.61
N ILE A 181 9.58 6.44 21.93
CA ILE A 181 10.02 7.67 21.27
C ILE A 181 10.24 7.43 19.77
N LEU A 182 10.91 6.33 19.41
CA LEU A 182 11.13 5.97 18.01
C LEU A 182 9.80 5.69 17.27
N GLN A 183 8.86 5.01 17.93
CA GLN A 183 7.52 4.77 17.37
C GLN A 183 6.75 6.06 17.16
N LEU A 184 6.82 6.99 18.12
CA LEU A 184 6.19 8.30 18.01
C LEU A 184 6.77 9.07 16.81
N GLY A 185 8.09 9.10 16.66
CA GLY A 185 8.75 9.72 15.51
C GLY A 185 8.30 9.12 14.17
N THR A 186 8.13 7.79 14.10
CA THR A 186 7.61 7.13 12.89
C THR A 186 6.14 7.44 12.63
N ALA A 187 5.31 7.54 13.67
CA ALA A 187 3.90 7.93 13.55
C ALA A 187 3.76 9.33 12.95
N VAL A 188 4.54 10.29 13.48
CA VAL A 188 4.60 11.66 12.96
C VAL A 188 5.08 11.69 11.51
N GLN A 189 6.15 10.97 11.18
CA GLN A 189 6.66 10.88 9.82
C GLN A 189 5.60 10.36 8.84
N TYR A 190 4.92 9.27 9.17
CA TYR A 190 3.85 8.73 8.31
C TYR A 190 2.68 9.69 8.16
N TYR A 191 2.29 10.39 9.23
CA TYR A 191 1.25 11.40 9.16
C TYR A 191 1.61 12.56 8.21
N ILE A 192 2.85 13.07 8.31
CA ILE A 192 3.35 14.15 7.43
C ILE A 192 3.38 13.70 5.96
N ILE A 193 3.87 12.48 5.70
CA ILE A 193 3.93 11.93 4.33
C ILE A 193 2.52 11.78 3.75
N ASP A 194 1.57 11.28 4.53
CA ASP A 194 0.19 11.11 4.09
C ASP A 194 -0.46 12.46 3.76
N LYS A 195 -0.31 13.44 4.64
CA LYS A 195 -0.82 14.81 4.43
C LYS A 195 -0.20 15.48 3.18
N LYS A 196 1.11 15.33 2.96
CA LYS A 196 1.79 15.87 1.79
C LYS A 196 1.27 15.26 0.48
N LYS A 197 1.02 13.94 0.47
CA LYS A 197 0.43 13.26 -0.69
C LYS A 197 -1.00 13.73 -0.97
N GLU A 198 -1.81 13.97 0.06
CA GLU A 198 -3.15 14.54 -0.10
C GLU A 198 -3.11 15.93 -0.71
N SER A 199 -2.17 16.79 -0.26
CA SER A 199 -2.02 18.13 -0.80
C SER A 199 -1.63 18.10 -2.27
N ASN A 200 -0.63 17.29 -2.64
CA ASN A 200 -0.18 17.15 -4.03
C ASN A 200 -1.31 16.64 -4.95
N LYS A 201 -2.08 15.66 -4.48
CA LYS A 201 -3.21 15.12 -5.26
C LYS A 201 -4.29 16.18 -5.51
N LYS A 202 -4.61 16.99 -4.51
CA LYS A 202 -5.56 18.10 -4.66
C LYS A 202 -5.05 19.19 -5.62
N GLU A 203 -3.75 19.42 -5.66
CA GLU A 203 -3.14 20.36 -6.61
C GLU A 203 -3.19 19.81 -8.04
N GLU A 204 -2.94 18.51 -8.22
CA GLU A 204 -3.05 17.84 -9.53
C GLU A 204 -4.48 17.86 -10.05
N GLU A 205 -5.47 17.52 -9.21
CA GLU A 205 -6.90 17.58 -9.55
C GLU A 205 -7.34 19.01 -9.93
N LYS A 206 -6.85 20.05 -9.21
CA LYS A 206 -7.13 21.44 -9.57
C LYS A 206 -6.55 21.82 -10.93
N LYS A 207 -5.30 21.43 -11.22
CA LYS A 207 -4.64 21.70 -12.51
C LYS A 207 -5.33 20.99 -13.67
N GLU A 208 -5.80 19.77 -13.45
CA GLU A 208 -6.54 19.00 -14.46
C GLU A 208 -7.91 19.62 -14.76
N ASN A 209 -8.63 20.05 -13.72
CA ASN A 209 -9.91 20.76 -13.89
C ASN A 209 -9.73 22.08 -14.63
N THR A 210 -8.72 22.89 -14.29
CA THR A 210 -8.42 24.14 -14.98
C THR A 210 -8.11 23.92 -16.47
N LYS A 211 -7.30 22.91 -16.81
CA LYS A 211 -7.01 22.56 -18.22
C LYS A 211 -8.25 22.08 -18.98
N THR A 212 -9.15 21.38 -18.30
CA THR A 212 -10.41 20.91 -18.91
C THR A 212 -11.36 22.06 -19.17
N GLU A 213 -11.43 23.03 -18.25
CA GLU A 213 -12.22 24.27 -18.44
C GLU A 213 -11.67 25.13 -19.56
N GLU A 214 -10.35 25.35 -19.63
CA GLU A 214 -9.68 26.09 -20.72
C GLU A 214 -9.97 25.45 -22.09
N LYS A 215 -9.83 24.13 -22.19
CA LYS A 215 -10.11 23.40 -23.43
C LYS A 215 -11.58 23.48 -23.84
N SER A 216 -12.48 23.42 -22.87
CA SER A 216 -13.93 23.59 -23.15
C SER A 216 -14.28 24.99 -23.65
N GLN A 217 -13.62 26.05 -23.13
CA GLN A 217 -13.79 27.43 -23.61
C GLN A 217 -13.19 27.60 -25.02
N GLU A 218 -12.05 27.00 -25.30
CA GLU A 218 -11.43 27.02 -26.63
C GLU A 218 -12.33 26.31 -27.67
N ASP A 219 -12.85 25.14 -27.36
CA ASP A 219 -13.78 24.40 -28.23
C ASP A 219 -15.08 25.21 -28.51
N LEU A 220 -15.57 25.90 -27.49
CA LEU A 220 -16.76 26.79 -27.64
C LEU A 220 -16.48 27.96 -28.57
N SER A 221 -15.32 28.59 -28.42
CA SER A 221 -14.90 29.72 -29.27
C SER A 221 -14.74 29.27 -30.73
N ILE A 222 -14.08 28.15 -30.96
CA ILE A 222 -13.90 27.54 -32.30
C ILE A 222 -15.25 27.21 -32.94
N SER A 223 -16.19 26.67 -32.18
CA SER A 223 -17.57 26.40 -32.68
C SER A 223 -18.29 27.66 -33.12
N HIS A 224 -18.15 28.74 -32.36
CA HIS A 224 -18.71 30.06 -32.69
C HIS A 224 -18.13 30.64 -34.00
N TYR A 225 -16.82 30.60 -34.16
CA TYR A 225 -16.15 31.03 -35.41
C TYR A 225 -16.57 30.17 -36.62
N ARG A 226 -16.70 28.87 -36.46
CA ARG A 226 -17.17 27.98 -37.55
C ARG A 226 -18.58 28.40 -38.03
N LYS A 227 -19.47 28.70 -37.11
CA LYS A 227 -20.82 29.13 -37.43
C LYS A 227 -20.83 30.45 -38.20
N GLN A 228 -20.01 31.43 -37.80
CA GLN A 228 -19.86 32.69 -38.51
C GLN A 228 -19.29 32.50 -39.93
N ILE A 229 -18.31 31.62 -40.10
CA ILE A 229 -17.77 31.30 -41.44
C ILE A 229 -18.85 30.68 -42.34
N GLU A 230 -19.69 29.83 -41.81
CA GLU A 230 -20.79 29.17 -42.56
C GLU A 230 -21.87 30.20 -42.98
N GLU A 231 -22.23 31.10 -42.08
CA GLU A 231 -23.13 32.22 -42.39
C GLU A 231 -22.56 33.14 -43.51
N LEU A 232 -21.27 33.47 -43.45
CA LEU A 232 -20.59 34.27 -44.46
C LEU A 232 -20.51 33.54 -45.81
N LYS A 233 -20.34 32.24 -45.88
CA LYS A 233 -20.35 31.44 -47.10
C LYS A 233 -21.72 31.46 -47.74
N ASN A 234 -22.79 31.25 -46.95
CA ASN A 234 -24.14 31.29 -47.43
C ASN A 234 -24.56 32.67 -47.98
N LEU A 235 -24.08 33.75 -47.32
CA LEU A 235 -24.28 35.14 -47.80
C LEU A 235 -23.58 35.38 -49.11
N LYS A 236 -22.35 34.89 -49.27
CA LYS A 236 -21.58 35.01 -50.52
C LYS A 236 -22.26 34.24 -51.66
N GLU A 237 -22.78 33.05 -51.43
CA GLU A 237 -23.53 32.27 -52.41
C GLU A 237 -24.82 33.01 -52.84
N SER A 238 -25.58 33.58 -51.93
CA SER A 238 -26.77 34.33 -52.23
C SER A 238 -26.48 35.62 -53.06
N LEU A 239 -25.37 36.31 -52.81
CA LEU A 239 -24.92 37.44 -53.56
C LEU A 239 -24.44 37.08 -54.98
N THR A 240 -23.80 35.91 -55.13
CA THR A 240 -23.40 35.46 -56.48
C THR A 240 -24.56 35.03 -57.31
N LEU A 241 -25.59 34.37 -56.75
CA LEU A 241 -26.83 34.01 -57.42
C LEU A 241 -27.62 35.29 -57.86
N ASN A 242 -27.75 36.28 -56.98
CA ASN A 242 -28.43 37.54 -57.31
C ASN A 242 -27.69 38.32 -58.45
N ASN A 243 -26.37 38.31 -58.50
CA ASN A 243 -25.59 38.93 -59.58
C ASN A 243 -25.71 38.18 -60.93
N VAL A 244 -25.97 36.87 -60.92
CA VAL A 244 -26.22 36.10 -62.14
C VAL A 244 -27.62 36.41 -62.67
N ASP A 245 -28.63 36.49 -61.81
CA ASP A 245 -29.98 36.86 -62.19
C ASP A 245 -30.11 38.30 -62.73
N GLU A 246 -29.36 39.24 -62.20
CA GLU A 246 -29.33 40.61 -62.75
C GLU A 246 -28.63 40.67 -64.12
N LYS A 247 -27.57 39.91 -64.37
CA LYS A 247 -26.93 39.82 -65.69
C LYS A 247 -27.81 39.14 -66.70
N GLU A 248 -28.54 38.11 -66.39
CA GLU A 248 -29.54 37.50 -67.31
C GLU A 248 -30.68 38.47 -67.66
N LYS A 249 -31.20 39.21 -66.70
CA LYS A 249 -32.25 40.23 -66.95
C LYS A 249 -31.76 41.36 -67.84
N THR A 250 -30.44 41.68 -67.85
CA THR A 250 -29.86 42.74 -68.67
C THR A 250 -29.63 42.28 -70.10
N TYR A 251 -29.37 40.99 -70.37
CA TYR A 251 -29.24 40.41 -71.70
C TYR A 251 -30.54 40.24 -72.45
N ILE A 252 -31.68 40.11 -71.76
CA ILE A 252 -33.02 39.94 -72.41
C ILE A 252 -33.62 41.30 -72.86
N LYS A 253 -33.06 42.42 -72.47
CA LYS A 253 -33.59 43.76 -72.79
C LYS A 253 -32.98 44.51 -74.00
N THR A 254 -32.07 43.86 -74.80
CA THR A 254 -31.60 44.48 -76.03
C THR A 254 -32.47 44.07 -77.21
N PRO A 255 -33.26 45.02 -77.79
CA PRO A 255 -34.02 44.69 -79.01
C PRO A 255 -33.10 44.53 -80.18
N LYS A 256 -33.28 43.43 -80.96
CA LYS A 256 -32.69 43.25 -82.26
C LYS A 256 -33.20 44.40 -83.20
N LYS A 257 -32.32 45.21 -83.76
CA LYS A 257 -32.51 45.94 -84.99
C LYS A 257 -31.84 45.15 -86.09
#